data_8ed131506c90c1936d7c7acd0560a26e
#
_entry.id   8ed131506c90c1936d7c7acd0560a26e
#
_cell.length_a   1.000
_cell.length_b   1.000
_cell.length_c   1.000
_cell.angle_alpha   90.00
_cell.angle_beta   90.00
_cell.angle_gamma   90.00
#
_symmetry.space_group_name_H-M   'P 1'
#
loop_
_entity.id
_entity.type
_entity.pdbx_description
1 polymer ?
#
loop_
_entity_poly.entity_id
_entity_poly.type
_entity_poly.pdbx_seq_one_letter_code
_entity_poly.pdbx_strand_id
1 'polypeptide(L)'
;AGVAFFPTDARTVEDVIRRADIALFNAKKEGKNRIEFYNEGIDGTSTKRLDLEKHMRKATMNECDEFTVYFQPIINVKGEDVCAGAEALVRWNSATMGFINPVDFIPLAEYLGLINPIGEHVLREAAKHCRYWNDMGHPDYKVNVNLSVVQLLQNDIVKKIKGIIDEVGIEPGNLCLEVTESLAINDMVRMKRILSEIKALGVK
;
A
#
# COMPACT_ATOMS: atom_id res chain seq x y z
N ALA A 1 -16.00 11.08 -11.89
CA ALA A 1 -17.08 10.11 -12.07
C ALA A 1 -16.75 9.23 -13.27
N GLY A 2 -17.24 7.97 -13.27
CA GLY A 2 -17.24 7.12 -14.45
C GLY A 2 -18.65 7.03 -15.04
N VAL A 3 -18.74 7.02 -16.34
CA VAL A 3 -20.03 7.00 -17.08
C VAL A 3 -19.99 5.92 -18.14
N ALA A 4 -21.05 5.13 -18.23
CA ALA A 4 -21.31 4.21 -19.32
C ALA A 4 -22.76 4.36 -19.79
N PHE A 5 -23.00 4.16 -21.07
CA PHE A 5 -24.29 4.37 -21.69
C PHE A 5 -24.99 3.04 -22.06
N PHE A 6 -26.26 2.96 -21.73
CA PHE A 6 -27.13 1.90 -22.23
C PHE A 6 -27.96 2.40 -23.41
N PRO A 7 -28.14 1.63 -24.48
CA PRO A 7 -27.57 0.29 -24.78
C PRO A 7 -26.19 0.35 -25.49
N THR A 8 -25.59 1.52 -25.66
CA THR A 8 -24.44 1.75 -26.53
C THR A 8 -23.21 0.98 -26.01
N ASP A 9 -22.89 1.14 -24.72
CA ASP A 9 -21.70 0.54 -24.13
C ASP A 9 -21.97 -0.87 -23.61
N ALA A 10 -23.21 -1.20 -23.20
CA ALA A 10 -23.56 -2.51 -22.66
C ALA A 10 -25.02 -2.86 -22.90
N ARG A 11 -25.34 -4.16 -22.92
CA ARG A 11 -26.70 -4.69 -23.14
C ARG A 11 -27.37 -5.25 -21.87
N THR A 12 -26.63 -5.33 -20.75
CA THR A 12 -27.14 -5.74 -19.44
C THR A 12 -26.85 -4.69 -18.39
N VAL A 13 -27.63 -4.66 -17.31
CA VAL A 13 -27.45 -3.73 -16.19
C VAL A 13 -26.10 -3.98 -15.50
N GLU A 14 -25.74 -5.25 -15.32
CA GLU A 14 -24.48 -5.64 -14.72
C GLU A 14 -23.28 -5.13 -15.52
N ASP A 15 -23.34 -5.24 -16.86
CA ASP A 15 -22.29 -4.74 -17.74
C ASP A 15 -22.20 -3.21 -17.74
N VAL A 16 -23.32 -2.49 -17.68
CA VAL A 16 -23.31 -1.02 -17.59
C VAL A 16 -22.61 -0.58 -16.30
N ILE A 17 -22.97 -1.19 -15.17
CA ILE A 17 -22.36 -0.86 -13.86
C ILE A 17 -20.87 -1.17 -13.91
N ARG A 18 -20.48 -2.34 -14.40
CA ARG A 18 -19.08 -2.74 -14.56
C ARG A 18 -18.30 -1.74 -15.41
N ARG A 19 -18.84 -1.33 -16.56
CA ARG A 19 -18.18 -0.40 -17.48
C ARG A 19 -18.08 1.02 -16.90
N ALA A 20 -19.10 1.47 -16.19
CA ALA A 20 -19.05 2.74 -15.47
C ALA A 20 -17.99 2.72 -14.35
N ASP A 21 -17.83 1.60 -13.64
CA ASP A 21 -16.79 1.46 -12.60
C ASP A 21 -15.38 1.46 -13.20
N ILE A 22 -15.18 0.87 -14.37
CA ILE A 22 -13.93 0.95 -15.14
C ILE A 22 -13.58 2.40 -15.47
N ALA A 23 -14.53 3.16 -16.02
CA ALA A 23 -14.34 4.56 -16.33
C ALA A 23 -14.05 5.39 -15.06
N LEU A 24 -14.72 5.08 -13.94
CA LEU A 24 -14.47 5.72 -12.64
C LEU A 24 -13.05 5.48 -12.14
N PHE A 25 -12.55 4.28 -12.30
CA PHE A 25 -11.18 3.97 -11.90
C PHE A 25 -10.17 4.76 -12.72
N ASN A 26 -10.34 4.84 -14.03
CA ASN A 26 -9.49 5.66 -14.89
C ASN A 26 -9.55 7.14 -14.51
N ALA A 27 -10.72 7.68 -14.21
CA ALA A 27 -10.85 9.04 -13.71
C ALA A 27 -10.02 9.27 -12.42
N LYS A 28 -9.94 8.26 -11.55
CA LYS A 28 -9.12 8.32 -10.32
C LYS A 28 -7.63 8.23 -10.61
N LYS A 29 -7.21 7.38 -11.54
CA LYS A 29 -5.81 7.20 -11.96
C LYS A 29 -5.27 8.45 -12.65
N GLU A 30 -6.07 9.08 -13.49
CA GLU A 30 -5.72 10.29 -14.25
C GLU A 30 -5.82 11.60 -13.44
N GLY A 31 -5.75 11.52 -12.11
CA GLY A 31 -5.67 12.71 -11.24
C GLY A 31 -6.98 13.11 -10.55
N LYS A 32 -8.01 12.25 -10.58
CA LYS A 32 -9.33 12.53 -9.95
C LYS A 32 -10.02 13.79 -10.51
N ASN A 33 -11.04 14.31 -9.84
CA ASN A 33 -11.77 15.55 -10.17
C ASN A 33 -12.18 15.70 -11.66
N ARG A 34 -12.52 14.59 -12.33
CA ARG A 34 -12.92 14.53 -13.74
C ARG A 34 -14.02 13.51 -13.97
N ILE A 35 -14.67 13.63 -15.14
CA ILE A 35 -15.63 12.64 -15.65
C ILE A 35 -14.90 11.87 -16.75
N GLU A 36 -14.90 10.56 -16.67
CA GLU A 36 -14.44 9.66 -17.73
C GLU A 36 -15.62 8.86 -18.29
N PHE A 37 -15.67 8.78 -19.59
CA PHE A 37 -16.63 7.95 -20.30
C PHE A 37 -15.97 6.62 -20.65
N TYR A 38 -16.75 5.54 -20.51
CA TYR A 38 -16.29 4.25 -20.97
C TYR A 38 -16.00 4.29 -22.49
N ASN A 39 -14.93 3.65 -22.91
CA ASN A 39 -14.59 3.38 -24.30
C ASN A 39 -13.89 2.03 -24.42
N GLU A 40 -13.96 1.38 -25.58
CA GLU A 40 -13.39 0.03 -25.78
C GLU A 40 -11.86 -0.03 -25.64
N GLY A 41 -11.15 1.08 -25.84
CA GLY A 41 -9.71 1.19 -25.58
C GLY A 41 -9.35 1.00 -24.10
N ILE A 42 -10.32 1.22 -23.20
CA ILE A 42 -10.19 1.02 -21.75
C ILE A 42 -10.45 -0.45 -21.36
N ASP A 43 -11.13 -1.24 -22.21
CA ASP A 43 -11.57 -2.61 -21.92
C ASP A 43 -10.41 -3.62 -21.80
N GLY A 44 -9.34 -3.45 -22.58
CA GLY A 44 -8.11 -4.24 -22.42
C GLY A 44 -7.43 -4.06 -21.05
N THR A 45 -7.61 -2.89 -20.46
CA THR A 45 -7.20 -2.56 -19.08
C THR A 45 -8.11 -3.23 -18.05
N SER A 46 -9.36 -3.49 -18.43
CA SER A 46 -10.42 -4.03 -17.58
C SER A 46 -10.26 -5.52 -17.29
N THR A 47 -9.96 -6.32 -18.30
CA THR A 47 -9.72 -7.76 -18.12
C THR A 47 -8.47 -7.98 -17.27
N LYS A 48 -7.40 -7.25 -17.57
CA LYS A 48 -6.19 -7.27 -16.74
C LYS A 48 -6.45 -6.87 -15.28
N ARG A 49 -7.33 -5.89 -15.06
CA ARG A 49 -7.70 -5.45 -13.70
C ARG A 49 -8.46 -6.52 -12.94
N LEU A 50 -9.45 -7.17 -13.58
CA LEU A 50 -10.21 -8.25 -12.95
C LEU A 50 -9.32 -9.44 -12.60
N ASP A 51 -8.40 -9.78 -13.49
CA ASP A 51 -7.40 -10.82 -13.23
C ASP A 51 -6.48 -10.41 -12.07
N LEU A 52 -6.00 -9.16 -12.08
CA LEU A 52 -5.17 -8.60 -11.02
C LEU A 52 -5.90 -8.62 -9.67
N GLU A 53 -7.17 -8.18 -9.62
CA GLU A 53 -8.00 -8.24 -8.41
C GLU A 53 -8.16 -9.68 -7.90
N LYS A 54 -8.52 -10.61 -8.78
CA LYS A 54 -8.71 -12.02 -8.45
C LYS A 54 -7.43 -12.63 -7.84
N HIS A 55 -6.30 -12.41 -8.49
CA HIS A 55 -5.00 -12.93 -8.02
C HIS A 55 -4.56 -12.26 -6.73
N MET A 56 -4.76 -10.94 -6.59
CA MET A 56 -4.43 -10.21 -5.37
C MET A 56 -5.25 -10.70 -4.17
N ARG A 57 -6.57 -10.91 -4.34
CA ARG A 57 -7.41 -11.49 -3.28
C ARG A 57 -6.91 -12.87 -2.85
N LYS A 58 -6.54 -13.72 -3.81
CA LYS A 58 -5.98 -15.03 -3.52
C LYS A 58 -4.67 -14.93 -2.75
N ALA A 59 -3.74 -14.09 -3.20
CA ALA A 59 -2.45 -13.88 -2.55
C ALA A 59 -2.60 -13.33 -1.12
N THR A 60 -3.54 -12.40 -0.89
CA THR A 60 -3.80 -11.88 0.46
C THR A 60 -4.48 -12.88 1.39
N MET A 61 -5.30 -13.81 0.88
CA MET A 61 -5.87 -14.91 1.67
C MET A 61 -4.82 -15.97 2.04
N ASN A 62 -3.76 -16.06 1.28
CA ASN A 62 -2.64 -17.02 1.45
C ASN A 62 -1.49 -16.37 2.23
N GLU A 63 -1.79 -15.66 3.31
CA GLU A 63 -0.83 -15.01 4.21
C GLU A 63 0.13 -14.02 3.52
N CYS A 64 -0.27 -13.47 2.37
CA CYS A 64 0.54 -12.56 1.55
C CYS A 64 1.85 -13.17 1.02
N ASP A 65 1.92 -14.47 0.81
CA ASP A 65 3.12 -15.24 0.40
C ASP A 65 3.74 -14.81 -0.95
N GLU A 66 2.93 -14.23 -1.85
CA GLU A 66 3.40 -13.66 -3.12
C GLU A 66 3.99 -12.24 -2.97
N PHE A 67 3.81 -11.59 -1.79
CA PHE A 67 4.33 -10.25 -1.52
C PHE A 67 5.65 -10.33 -0.76
N THR A 68 6.73 -9.89 -1.40
CA THR A 68 8.06 -9.84 -0.80
C THR A 68 8.47 -8.40 -0.49
N VAL A 69 9.36 -8.23 0.49
CA VAL A 69 9.89 -6.92 0.85
C VAL A 69 11.33 -6.82 0.37
N TYR A 70 11.61 -5.82 -0.47
CA TYR A 70 12.94 -5.44 -0.88
C TYR A 70 13.41 -4.27 -0.02
N PHE A 71 14.70 -4.19 0.23
CA PHE A 71 15.30 -3.18 1.07
C PHE A 71 16.26 -2.33 0.26
N GLN A 72 15.94 -1.05 0.13
CA GLN A 72 16.81 -0.06 -0.51
C GLN A 72 17.64 0.65 0.57
N PRO A 73 18.99 0.53 0.55
CA PRO A 73 19.84 1.16 1.56
C PRO A 73 19.67 2.68 1.60
N ILE A 74 19.66 3.23 2.82
CA ILE A 74 19.70 4.66 3.09
C ILE A 74 21.10 5.02 3.57
N ILE A 75 21.77 5.89 2.83
CA ILE A 75 23.16 6.30 3.13
C ILE A 75 23.16 7.69 3.78
N ASN A 76 23.86 7.81 4.89
CA ASN A 76 24.07 9.08 5.55
C ASN A 76 25.25 9.81 4.91
N VAL A 77 24.96 10.80 4.07
CA VAL A 77 25.98 11.60 3.32
C VAL A 77 26.63 12.71 4.17
N LYS A 78 26.21 12.89 5.43
CA LYS A 78 26.80 13.89 6.34
C LYS A 78 27.97 13.33 7.15
N GLY A 79 28.70 12.38 6.61
CA GLY A 79 29.79 11.71 7.30
C GLY A 79 30.59 10.81 6.36
N GLU A 80 30.89 9.59 6.78
CA GLU A 80 31.73 8.63 6.05
C GLU A 80 30.93 7.79 5.01
N ASP A 81 29.81 8.29 4.47
CA ASP A 81 28.91 7.55 3.58
C ASP A 81 28.46 6.19 4.15
N VAL A 82 28.10 6.19 5.42
CA VAL A 82 27.72 4.97 6.16
C VAL A 82 26.24 4.67 5.96
N CYS A 83 25.91 3.40 5.81
CA CYS A 83 24.52 2.95 5.80
C CYS A 83 23.83 3.28 7.14
N ALA A 84 22.65 3.89 7.08
CA ALA A 84 21.84 4.27 8.25
C ALA A 84 20.60 3.38 8.44
N GLY A 85 20.33 2.51 7.48
CA GLY A 85 19.16 1.64 7.45
C GLY A 85 18.68 1.40 6.03
N ALA A 86 17.40 1.14 5.86
CA ALA A 86 16.83 0.91 4.54
C ALA A 86 15.35 1.32 4.45
N GLU A 87 14.89 1.61 3.25
CA GLU A 87 13.47 1.71 2.91
C GLU A 87 12.95 0.33 2.50
N ALA A 88 11.83 -0.08 3.11
CA ALA A 88 11.14 -1.32 2.80
C ALA A 88 10.15 -1.10 1.65
N LEU A 89 10.37 -1.80 0.56
CA LEU A 89 9.65 -1.64 -0.70
C LEU A 89 8.95 -2.95 -1.07
N VAL A 90 7.63 -2.97 -1.02
CA VAL A 90 6.83 -4.14 -1.40
C VAL A 90 7.02 -4.47 -2.89
N ARG A 91 7.12 -5.77 -3.17
CA ARG A 91 7.14 -6.35 -4.52
C ARG A 91 6.13 -7.48 -4.57
N TRP A 92 5.36 -7.54 -5.65
CA TRP A 92 4.43 -8.64 -5.86
C TRP A 92 4.92 -9.53 -6.99
N ASN A 93 5.25 -10.77 -6.63
CA ASN A 93 5.68 -11.82 -7.57
C ASN A 93 4.59 -12.89 -7.63
N SER A 94 3.59 -12.66 -8.49
CA SER A 94 2.49 -13.60 -8.63
C SER A 94 2.95 -14.89 -9.32
N ALA A 95 2.56 -16.03 -8.77
CA ALA A 95 2.87 -17.34 -9.33
C ALA A 95 2.31 -17.53 -10.75
N THR A 96 1.25 -16.79 -11.10
CA THR A 96 0.57 -16.91 -12.40
C THR A 96 0.84 -15.74 -13.34
N MET A 97 1.03 -14.53 -12.81
CA MET A 97 1.17 -13.30 -13.59
C MET A 97 2.62 -12.79 -13.63
N GLY A 98 3.53 -13.41 -12.88
CA GLY A 98 4.90 -12.94 -12.75
C GLY A 98 5.03 -11.67 -11.91
N PHE A 99 6.07 -10.89 -12.16
CA PHE A 99 6.30 -9.62 -11.46
C PHE A 99 5.28 -8.57 -11.85
N ILE A 100 4.64 -7.97 -10.83
CA ILE A 100 3.66 -6.90 -10.99
C ILE A 100 4.21 -5.62 -10.35
N ASN A 101 4.19 -4.54 -11.15
CA ASN A 101 4.74 -3.27 -10.70
C ASN A 101 3.89 -2.67 -9.55
N PRO A 102 4.51 -2.17 -8.46
CA PRO A 102 3.80 -1.47 -7.38
C PRO A 102 2.85 -0.37 -7.86
N VAL A 103 3.22 0.38 -8.88
CA VAL A 103 2.38 1.44 -9.48
C VAL A 103 1.05 0.90 -10.02
N ASP A 104 1.01 -0.36 -10.43
CA ASP A 104 -0.19 -0.99 -10.99
C ASP A 104 -1.07 -1.61 -9.92
N PHE A 105 -0.48 -2.24 -8.88
CA PHE A 105 -1.28 -2.96 -7.90
C PHE A 105 -1.61 -2.15 -6.63
N ILE A 106 -0.75 -1.24 -6.18
CA ILE A 106 -1.00 -0.47 -4.94
C ILE A 106 -2.30 0.34 -5.02
N PRO A 107 -2.57 1.12 -6.10
CA PRO A 107 -3.83 1.86 -6.18
C PRO A 107 -5.06 0.95 -6.20
N LEU A 108 -4.95 -0.24 -6.81
CA LEU A 108 -6.01 -1.23 -6.80
C LEU A 108 -6.19 -1.86 -5.41
N ALA A 109 -5.09 -2.18 -4.72
CA ALA A 109 -5.11 -2.70 -3.35
C ALA A 109 -5.77 -1.70 -2.39
N GLU A 110 -5.49 -0.40 -2.54
CA GLU A 110 -6.14 0.67 -1.78
C GLU A 110 -7.64 0.74 -2.04
N TYR A 111 -8.03 0.71 -3.33
CA TYR A 111 -9.43 0.73 -3.74
C TYR A 111 -10.23 -0.45 -3.18
N LEU A 112 -9.63 -1.63 -3.17
CA LEU A 112 -10.24 -2.88 -2.69
C LEU A 112 -10.10 -3.09 -1.17
N GLY A 113 -9.36 -2.23 -0.46
CA GLY A 113 -9.03 -2.42 0.95
C GLY A 113 -8.00 -3.53 1.23
N LEU A 114 -7.45 -4.16 0.18
CA LEU A 114 -6.45 -5.21 0.29
C LEU A 114 -5.07 -4.68 0.69
N ILE A 115 -4.86 -3.37 0.57
CA ILE A 115 -3.64 -2.72 1.07
C ILE A 115 -3.44 -2.93 2.57
N ASN A 116 -4.51 -3.22 3.32
CA ASN A 116 -4.46 -3.43 4.77
C ASN A 116 -3.70 -4.71 5.14
N PRO A 117 -4.09 -5.92 4.70
CA PRO A 117 -3.33 -7.12 4.97
C PRO A 117 -1.93 -7.09 4.33
N ILE A 118 -1.79 -6.54 3.11
CA ILE A 118 -0.50 -6.40 2.45
C ILE A 118 0.44 -5.52 3.29
N GLY A 119 -0.01 -4.36 3.73
CA GLY A 119 0.81 -3.44 4.50
C GLY A 119 1.14 -3.94 5.91
N GLU A 120 0.23 -4.70 6.54
CA GLU A 120 0.53 -5.37 7.81
C GLU A 120 1.64 -6.42 7.65
N HIS A 121 1.58 -7.21 6.58
CA HIS A 121 2.65 -8.14 6.22
C HIS A 121 3.98 -7.42 5.97
N VAL A 122 3.98 -6.37 5.15
CA VAL A 122 5.18 -5.56 4.86
C VAL A 122 5.77 -4.96 6.13
N LEU A 123 4.95 -4.40 7.00
CA LEU A 123 5.40 -3.79 8.25
C LEU A 123 6.05 -4.83 9.17
N ARG A 124 5.45 -6.01 9.28
CA ARG A 124 5.99 -7.12 10.09
C ARG A 124 7.33 -7.61 9.55
N GLU A 125 7.44 -7.83 8.26
CA GLU A 125 8.69 -8.27 7.63
C GLU A 125 9.78 -7.19 7.71
N ALA A 126 9.44 -5.93 7.50
CA ALA A 126 10.36 -4.80 7.67
C ALA A 126 10.89 -4.72 9.11
N ALA A 127 10.01 -4.83 10.10
CA ALA A 127 10.39 -4.82 11.51
C ALA A 127 11.31 -6.00 11.87
N LYS A 128 11.02 -7.22 11.39
CA LYS A 128 11.88 -8.41 11.59
C LYS A 128 13.29 -8.22 11.05
N HIS A 129 13.39 -7.69 9.82
CA HIS A 129 14.71 -7.46 9.20
C HIS A 129 15.48 -6.36 9.90
N CYS A 130 14.82 -5.27 10.30
CA CYS A 130 15.47 -4.21 11.07
C CYS A 130 15.97 -4.75 12.41
N ARG A 131 15.16 -5.52 13.14
CA ARG A 131 15.58 -6.19 14.38
C ARG A 131 16.80 -7.09 14.14
N TYR A 132 16.79 -7.90 13.07
CA TYR A 132 17.92 -8.74 12.70
C TYR A 132 19.20 -7.92 12.49
N TRP A 133 19.13 -6.78 11.77
CA TRP A 133 20.31 -5.92 11.59
C TRP A 133 20.80 -5.32 12.90
N ASN A 134 19.88 -4.92 13.77
CA ASN A 134 20.24 -4.38 15.09
C ASN A 134 20.99 -5.44 15.92
N ASP A 135 20.54 -6.69 15.91
CA ASP A 135 21.17 -7.79 16.61
C ASP A 135 22.53 -8.19 15.99
N MET A 136 22.73 -7.93 14.70
CA MET A 136 24.01 -8.15 14.00
C MET A 136 25.06 -7.05 14.24
N GLY A 137 24.82 -6.13 15.15
CA GLY A 137 25.77 -5.08 15.54
C GLY A 137 25.51 -3.70 14.95
N HIS A 138 24.32 -3.49 14.39
CA HIS A 138 23.89 -2.20 13.86
C HIS A 138 22.67 -1.63 14.63
N PRO A 139 22.80 -1.33 15.94
CA PRO A 139 21.65 -0.99 16.79
C PRO A 139 20.91 0.28 16.36
N ASP A 140 21.58 1.16 15.62
CA ASP A 140 21.05 2.45 15.15
C ASP A 140 20.38 2.36 13.77
N TYR A 141 20.44 1.21 13.10
CA TYR A 141 19.79 1.05 11.79
C TYR A 141 18.29 1.16 11.93
N LYS A 142 17.70 1.85 10.97
CA LYS A 142 16.26 2.11 10.89
C LYS A 142 15.68 1.48 9.64
N VAL A 143 14.39 1.18 9.71
CA VAL A 143 13.62 0.81 8.53
C VAL A 143 12.51 1.83 8.29
N ASN A 144 12.45 2.34 7.08
CA ASN A 144 11.38 3.20 6.62
C ASN A 144 10.34 2.35 5.90
N VAL A 145 9.07 2.52 6.26
CA VAL A 145 7.95 1.77 5.69
C VAL A 145 6.88 2.75 5.21
N ASN A 146 6.52 2.63 3.95
CA ASN A 146 5.43 3.42 3.38
C ASN A 146 4.08 2.96 3.93
N LEU A 147 3.29 3.90 4.46
CA LEU A 147 1.96 3.67 5.00
C LEU A 147 0.92 4.41 4.15
N SER A 148 0.00 3.65 3.56
CA SER A 148 -1.12 4.24 2.82
C SER A 148 -2.08 4.96 3.77
N VAL A 149 -2.69 6.03 3.27
CA VAL A 149 -3.76 6.75 3.99
C VAL A 149 -4.94 5.83 4.32
N VAL A 150 -5.27 4.91 3.43
CA VAL A 150 -6.33 3.90 3.67
C VAL A 150 -6.01 3.06 4.91
N GLN A 151 -4.73 2.72 5.12
CA GLN A 151 -4.27 2.02 6.31
C GLN A 151 -4.25 2.93 7.53
N LEU A 152 -3.70 4.15 7.39
CA LEU A 152 -3.62 5.12 8.49
C LEU A 152 -4.99 5.42 9.10
N LEU A 153 -6.04 5.47 8.28
CA LEU A 153 -7.41 5.76 8.74
C LEU A 153 -8.16 4.54 9.28
N GLN A 154 -7.54 3.37 9.42
CA GLN A 154 -8.15 2.24 10.12
C GLN A 154 -8.30 2.52 11.62
N ASN A 155 -9.39 2.03 12.20
CA ASN A 155 -9.68 2.25 13.62
C ASN A 155 -8.67 1.57 14.55
N ASP A 156 -8.01 0.51 14.09
CA ASP A 156 -7.12 -0.35 14.85
C ASP A 156 -5.64 -0.22 14.46
N ILE A 157 -5.29 0.75 13.60
CA ILE A 157 -3.93 0.87 13.06
C ILE A 157 -2.86 1.03 14.16
N VAL A 158 -3.12 1.86 15.17
CA VAL A 158 -2.19 2.07 16.30
C VAL A 158 -1.97 0.77 17.07
N LYS A 159 -3.06 0.01 17.31
CA LYS A 159 -3.00 -1.28 17.98
C LYS A 159 -2.21 -2.31 17.17
N LYS A 160 -2.39 -2.33 15.85
CA LYS A 160 -1.65 -3.22 14.94
C LYS A 160 -0.16 -2.90 14.94
N ILE A 161 0.20 -1.62 14.79
CA ILE A 161 1.61 -1.19 14.83
C ILE A 161 2.24 -1.59 16.17
N LYS A 162 1.55 -1.28 17.30
CA LYS A 162 2.03 -1.68 18.63
C LYS A 162 2.19 -3.20 18.73
N GLY A 163 1.21 -3.97 18.26
CA GLY A 163 1.26 -5.43 18.26
C GLY A 163 2.47 -5.99 17.51
N ILE A 164 2.81 -5.42 16.35
CA ILE A 164 4.00 -5.83 15.57
C ILE A 164 5.30 -5.45 16.30
N ILE A 165 5.36 -4.25 16.90
CA ILE A 165 6.52 -3.83 17.71
C ILE A 165 6.75 -4.79 18.87
N ASP A 166 5.67 -5.13 19.60
CA ASP A 166 5.73 -6.03 20.76
C ASP A 166 6.08 -7.47 20.33
N GLU A 167 5.50 -7.96 19.21
CA GLU A 167 5.76 -9.30 18.64
C GLU A 167 7.22 -9.48 18.21
N VAL A 168 7.73 -8.50 17.48
CA VAL A 168 9.09 -8.57 16.89
C VAL A 168 10.16 -8.16 17.90
N GLY A 169 9.82 -7.33 18.87
CA GLY A 169 10.76 -6.75 19.82
C GLY A 169 11.71 -5.73 19.20
N ILE A 170 11.27 -5.04 18.14
CA ILE A 170 12.05 -3.95 17.56
C ILE A 170 11.98 -2.72 18.47
N GLU A 171 13.11 -1.97 18.57
CA GLU A 171 13.09 -0.66 19.21
C GLU A 171 12.20 0.29 18.41
N PRO A 172 11.14 0.89 19.00
CA PRO A 172 10.19 1.71 18.25
C PRO A 172 10.84 2.85 17.47
N GLY A 173 11.93 3.43 18.01
CA GLY A 173 12.70 4.49 17.36
C GLY A 173 13.45 4.09 16.09
N ASN A 174 13.54 2.78 15.82
CA ASN A 174 14.15 2.22 14.62
C ASN A 174 13.11 1.95 13.51
N LEU A 175 11.82 2.10 13.80
CA LEU A 175 10.75 2.06 12.82
C LEU A 175 10.35 3.49 12.43
N CYS A 176 10.39 3.80 11.12
CA CYS A 176 9.94 5.05 10.55
C CYS A 176 8.78 4.79 9.59
N LEU A 177 7.66 5.47 9.78
CA LEU A 177 6.48 5.35 8.90
C LEU A 177 6.37 6.56 8.00
N GLU A 178 6.43 6.34 6.70
CA GLU A 178 6.31 7.37 5.68
C GLU A 178 4.88 7.44 5.14
N VAL A 179 4.27 8.61 5.25
CA VAL A 179 2.90 8.86 4.78
C VAL A 179 2.96 9.86 3.64
N THR A 180 2.44 9.49 2.47
CA THR A 180 2.46 10.35 1.29
C THR A 180 1.47 11.50 1.39
N GLU A 181 1.81 12.66 0.81
CA GLU A 181 0.98 13.88 0.82
C GLU A 181 -0.35 13.77 0.04
N SER A 182 -0.61 12.70 -0.68
CA SER A 182 -1.81 12.50 -1.51
C SER A 182 -3.12 12.44 -0.71
N LEU A 183 -3.20 13.21 0.36
CA LEU A 183 -4.26 13.21 1.34
C LEU A 183 -5.41 14.12 0.95
N ALA A 184 -6.57 13.52 0.74
CA ALA A 184 -7.82 14.29 0.73
C ALA A 184 -8.04 14.91 2.13
N ILE A 185 -8.14 16.22 2.16
CA ILE A 185 -8.18 17.13 3.32
C ILE A 185 -9.36 16.84 4.31
N ASN A 186 -10.19 15.84 4.02
CA ASN A 186 -11.49 15.68 4.67
C ASN A 186 -11.46 15.12 6.11
N ASP A 187 -10.31 14.65 6.63
CA ASP A 187 -10.24 14.14 8.02
C ASP A 187 -8.92 14.46 8.74
N MET A 188 -8.46 15.69 8.59
CA MET A 188 -7.20 16.17 9.17
C MET A 188 -7.12 16.03 10.69
N VAL A 189 -8.26 16.19 11.38
CA VAL A 189 -8.32 16.10 12.86
C VAL A 189 -8.05 14.67 13.31
N ARG A 190 -8.74 13.72 12.69
CA ARG A 190 -8.57 12.29 12.98
C ARG A 190 -7.15 11.84 12.68
N MET A 191 -6.61 12.25 11.53
CA MET A 191 -5.25 11.91 11.11
C MET A 191 -4.21 12.45 12.10
N LYS A 192 -4.28 13.72 12.49
CA LYS A 192 -3.37 14.29 13.49
C LYS A 192 -3.40 13.52 14.80
N ARG A 193 -4.59 13.08 15.24
CA ARG A 193 -4.73 12.26 16.43
C ARG A 193 -4.01 10.93 16.27
N ILE A 194 -4.28 10.20 15.18
CA ILE A 194 -3.65 8.89 14.91
C ILE A 194 -2.12 9.02 14.83
N LEU A 195 -1.61 10.02 14.10
CA LEU A 195 -0.17 10.27 14.01
C LEU A 195 0.44 10.60 15.38
N SER A 196 -0.28 11.33 16.23
CA SER A 196 0.18 11.61 17.60
C SER A 196 0.21 10.35 18.46
N GLU A 197 -0.78 9.46 18.30
CA GLU A 197 -0.83 8.17 19.01
C GLU A 197 0.31 7.25 18.54
N ILE A 198 0.58 7.18 17.23
CA ILE A 198 1.73 6.42 16.66
C ILE A 198 3.06 6.98 17.20
N LYS A 199 3.21 8.30 17.19
CA LYS A 199 4.41 8.97 17.73
C LYS A 199 4.61 8.70 19.23
N ALA A 200 3.52 8.59 19.99
CA ALA A 200 3.57 8.25 21.42
C ALA A 200 4.08 6.83 21.67
N LEU A 201 4.05 5.92 20.68
CA LEU A 201 4.70 4.61 20.74
C LEU A 201 6.23 4.69 20.59
N GLY A 202 6.79 5.85 20.22
CA GLY A 202 8.21 6.04 19.93
C GLY A 202 8.58 5.89 18.44
N VAL A 203 7.62 5.56 17.58
CA VAL A 203 7.79 5.43 16.13
C VAL A 203 8.02 6.81 15.50
N LYS A 204 8.80 6.88 14.44
CA LYS A 204 9.15 8.11 13.70
C LYS A 204 8.32 8.29 12.44
#